data_887061b8835aebc334957ba48ef1d1e3
#
_entry.id   887061b8835aebc334957ba48ef1d1e3
#
_cell.length_a   1.000
_cell.length_b   1.000
_cell.length_c   1.000
_cell.angle_alpha   90.00
_cell.angle_beta   90.00
_cell.angle_gamma   90.00
#
_symmetry.space_group_name_H-M   'P 1'
#
loop_
_entity.id
_entity.type
_entity.pdbx_description
1 polymer ?
#
loop_
_entity_poly.entity_id
_entity_poly.type
_entity_poly.pdbx_seq_one_letter_code
_entity_poly.pdbx_strand_id
1 'polypeptide(L)'
;MLRDLKSPSRKEFVFANTHFDHRGKEARLESAKLIRRRAEGIMNDYPVILTGDFNTTEEGAPYAALCKAEGFNGEPLVDTYRAIHPTPNDQEASFSRWNGHRKGKRIDWILHSNDFVTLNAAINYTQETGRFPSDHYPVEATVRLK
;
A
#
# COMPACT_ATOMS: atom_id res chain seq x y z
N MET A 1 -2.15 -6.04 16.04
CA MET A 1 -0.82 -5.59 16.48
C MET A 1 0.16 -6.73 16.31
N LEU A 2 1.36 -6.48 15.85
CA LEU A 2 2.44 -7.44 15.66
C LEU A 2 3.67 -6.97 16.45
N ARG A 3 4.61 -7.89 16.70
CA ARG A 3 5.86 -7.57 17.39
C ARG A 3 7.04 -8.10 16.58
N ASP A 4 8.05 -7.28 16.40
CA ASP A 4 9.30 -7.72 15.78
C ASP A 4 10.12 -8.55 16.77
N LEU A 5 10.15 -9.88 16.55
CA LEU A 5 10.86 -10.83 17.40
C LEU A 5 12.37 -10.83 17.17
N LYS A 6 12.84 -10.26 16.07
CA LYS A 6 14.27 -10.18 15.71
C LYS A 6 14.93 -8.90 16.21
N SER A 7 14.16 -7.84 16.45
CA SER A 7 14.67 -6.60 17.03
C SER A 7 14.96 -6.79 18.51
N PRO A 8 16.13 -6.32 19.01
CA PRO A 8 16.42 -6.32 20.45
C PRO A 8 15.37 -5.58 21.29
N SER A 9 14.80 -4.52 20.75
CA SER A 9 13.75 -3.71 21.39
C SER A 9 12.38 -4.37 21.37
N ARG A 10 12.19 -5.44 20.57
CA ARG A 10 10.89 -6.11 20.35
C ARG A 10 9.76 -5.12 20.07
N LYS A 11 10.03 -4.11 19.26
CA LYS A 11 9.06 -3.06 18.93
C LYS A 11 7.76 -3.64 18.40
N GLU A 12 6.67 -3.10 18.89
CA GLU A 12 5.34 -3.42 18.39
C GLU A 12 4.97 -2.47 17.25
N PHE A 13 4.19 -2.98 16.30
CA PHE A 13 3.66 -2.20 15.18
C PHE A 13 2.27 -2.68 14.79
N VAL A 14 1.50 -1.83 14.15
CA VAL A 14 0.18 -2.17 13.62
C VAL A 14 0.30 -2.58 12.17
N PHE A 15 -0.21 -3.76 11.85
CA PHE A 15 -0.42 -4.20 10.47
C PHE A 15 -1.91 -4.19 10.18
N ALA A 16 -2.32 -3.42 9.19
CA ALA A 16 -3.71 -3.30 8.73
C ALA A 16 -3.81 -3.72 7.27
N ASN A 17 -4.92 -4.37 6.94
CA ASN A 17 -5.25 -4.73 5.55
C ASN A 17 -6.67 -4.31 5.23
N THR A 18 -6.91 -3.87 4.00
CA THR A 18 -8.21 -3.39 3.55
C THR A 18 -8.49 -3.80 2.10
N HIS A 19 -9.77 -3.76 1.73
CA HIS A 19 -10.21 -3.86 0.34
C HIS A 19 -11.29 -2.80 0.13
N PHE A 20 -11.03 -1.81 -0.73
CA PHE A 20 -11.97 -0.72 -0.99
C PHE A 20 -13.04 -1.15 -1.99
N ASP A 21 -14.18 -0.47 -1.94
CA ASP A 21 -15.30 -0.69 -2.85
C ASP A 21 -14.87 -0.48 -4.32
N HIS A 22 -15.16 -1.46 -5.18
CA HIS A 22 -14.75 -1.43 -6.59
C HIS A 22 -15.61 -0.51 -7.46
N ARG A 23 -16.80 -0.09 -7.01
CA ARG A 23 -17.73 0.79 -7.75
C ARG A 23 -17.85 2.17 -7.15
N GLY A 24 -17.94 2.26 -5.83
CA GLY A 24 -18.24 3.48 -5.10
C GLY A 24 -17.04 4.41 -5.00
N LYS A 25 -16.89 5.36 -5.90
CA LYS A 25 -15.80 6.35 -5.87
C LYS A 25 -15.80 7.15 -4.57
N GLU A 26 -16.96 7.60 -4.11
CA GLU A 26 -17.15 8.31 -2.86
C GLU A 26 -16.80 7.41 -1.66
N ALA A 27 -17.27 6.15 -1.66
CA ALA A 27 -16.98 5.19 -0.61
C ALA A 27 -15.47 4.95 -0.46
N ARG A 28 -14.72 4.86 -1.57
CA ARG A 28 -13.25 4.74 -1.53
C ARG A 28 -12.59 5.95 -0.87
N LEU A 29 -13.02 7.16 -1.24
CA LEU A 29 -12.47 8.39 -0.66
C LEU A 29 -12.75 8.48 0.84
N GLU A 30 -14.00 8.22 1.26
CA GLU A 30 -14.35 8.26 2.67
C GLU A 30 -13.67 7.15 3.49
N SER A 31 -13.47 5.97 2.88
CA SER A 31 -12.67 4.90 3.48
C SER A 31 -11.20 5.33 3.69
N ALA A 32 -10.59 5.95 2.69
CA ALA A 32 -9.22 6.48 2.81
C ALA A 32 -9.10 7.53 3.92
N LYS A 33 -10.04 8.47 3.98
CA LYS A 33 -10.10 9.50 5.04
C LYS A 33 -10.30 8.87 6.43
N LEU A 34 -11.16 7.86 6.54
CA LEU A 34 -11.38 7.15 7.80
C LEU A 34 -10.11 6.43 8.27
N ILE A 35 -9.46 5.69 7.36
CA ILE A 35 -8.20 5.01 7.66
C ILE A 35 -7.14 6.02 8.06
N ARG A 36 -7.03 7.13 7.33
CA ARG A 36 -6.04 8.18 7.62
C ARG A 36 -6.23 8.75 9.03
N ARG A 37 -7.45 9.14 9.40
CA ARG A 37 -7.76 9.64 10.75
C ARG A 37 -7.42 8.63 11.85
N ARG A 38 -7.72 7.33 11.62
CA ARG A 38 -7.37 6.26 12.57
C ARG A 38 -5.87 6.02 12.64
N ALA A 39 -5.19 6.03 11.49
CA ALA A 39 -3.75 5.87 11.43
C ALA A 39 -3.02 7.00 12.18
N GLU A 40 -3.45 8.26 12.05
CA GLU A 40 -2.89 9.38 12.79
C GLU A 40 -2.88 9.13 14.31
N GLY A 41 -4.01 8.67 14.87
CA GLY A 41 -4.08 8.34 16.31
C GLY A 41 -3.15 7.19 16.70
N ILE A 42 -3.03 6.18 15.84
CA ILE A 42 -2.18 5.00 16.10
C ILE A 42 -0.69 5.34 15.94
N MET A 43 -0.34 6.15 14.92
CA MET A 43 1.05 6.51 14.60
C MET A 43 1.74 7.36 15.68
N ASN A 44 0.99 7.92 16.61
CA ASN A 44 1.57 8.58 17.78
C ASN A 44 2.27 7.58 18.72
N ASP A 45 1.78 6.34 18.76
CA ASP A 45 2.26 5.32 19.71
C ASP A 45 2.95 4.14 19.02
N TYR A 46 2.55 3.82 17.79
CA TYR A 46 2.99 2.62 17.08
C TYR A 46 3.28 2.88 15.60
N PRO A 47 4.36 2.29 15.06
CA PRO A 47 4.57 2.20 13.62
C PRO A 47 3.41 1.49 12.92
N VAL A 48 3.07 1.91 11.71
CA VAL A 48 1.92 1.37 10.95
C VAL A 48 2.38 0.85 9.59
N ILE A 49 1.89 -0.33 9.21
CA ILE A 49 1.91 -0.85 7.84
C ILE A 49 0.45 -1.04 7.41
N LEU A 50 0.10 -0.50 6.26
CA LEU A 50 -1.23 -0.62 5.65
C LEU A 50 -1.08 -1.27 4.27
N THR A 51 -1.82 -2.35 4.03
CA THR A 51 -1.85 -3.05 2.75
C THR A 51 -3.27 -3.16 2.21
N GLY A 52 -3.43 -3.38 0.92
CA GLY A 52 -4.75 -3.72 0.36
C GLY A 52 -4.89 -3.48 -1.13
N ASP A 53 -6.04 -3.95 -1.64
CA ASP A 53 -6.61 -3.49 -2.90
C ASP A 53 -7.43 -2.22 -2.63
N PHE A 54 -6.95 -1.09 -3.12
CA PHE A 54 -7.63 0.20 -2.93
C PHE A 54 -8.60 0.54 -4.06
N ASN A 55 -8.68 -0.31 -5.09
CA ASN A 55 -9.56 -0.14 -6.25
C ASN A 55 -9.49 1.27 -6.90
N THR A 56 -8.35 1.92 -6.76
CA THR A 56 -8.04 3.24 -7.32
C THR A 56 -6.55 3.35 -7.60
N THR A 57 -6.18 4.22 -8.53
CA THR A 57 -4.79 4.46 -8.87
C THR A 57 -4.18 5.59 -8.02
N GLU A 58 -2.87 5.77 -8.11
CA GLU A 58 -2.13 6.82 -7.40
C GLU A 58 -2.48 8.26 -7.82
N GLU A 59 -3.20 8.44 -8.92
CA GLU A 59 -3.78 9.73 -9.32
C GLU A 59 -5.12 10.02 -8.63
N GLY A 60 -5.69 9.03 -7.93
CA GLY A 60 -6.99 9.15 -7.29
C GLY A 60 -6.94 9.88 -5.94
N ALA A 61 -8.04 10.53 -5.58
CA ALA A 61 -8.18 11.21 -4.29
C ALA A 61 -7.94 10.31 -3.06
N PRO A 62 -8.27 9.00 -3.05
CA PRO A 62 -7.90 8.13 -1.94
C PRO A 62 -6.39 8.02 -1.70
N TYR A 63 -5.58 7.97 -2.79
CA TYR A 63 -4.13 7.97 -2.67
C TYR A 63 -3.61 9.29 -2.10
N ALA A 64 -4.13 10.41 -2.59
CA ALA A 64 -3.76 11.73 -2.07
C ALA A 64 -4.05 11.85 -0.57
N ALA A 65 -5.20 11.36 -0.10
CA ALA A 65 -5.56 11.35 1.32
C ALA A 65 -4.61 10.49 2.17
N LEU A 66 -4.09 9.38 1.65
CA LEU A 66 -3.19 8.48 2.37
C LEU A 66 -1.72 8.90 2.28
N CYS A 67 -1.25 9.21 1.07
CA CYS A 67 0.17 9.34 0.76
C CYS A 67 0.64 10.80 0.57
N LYS A 68 -0.29 11.77 0.44
CA LYS A 68 0.04 13.21 0.36
C LYS A 68 -0.43 13.99 1.57
N ALA A 69 -1.17 13.35 2.46
CA ALA A 69 -1.80 13.95 3.64
C ALA A 69 -2.69 15.16 3.32
N GLU A 70 -3.26 15.23 2.12
CA GLU A 70 -4.15 16.31 1.72
C GLU A 70 -5.38 16.38 2.63
N GLY A 71 -5.55 17.51 3.32
CA GLY A 71 -6.63 17.73 4.28
C GLY A 71 -6.40 17.12 5.66
N PHE A 72 -5.17 16.70 5.99
CA PHE A 72 -4.78 16.17 7.30
C PHE A 72 -3.52 16.88 7.83
N ASN A 73 -3.35 16.91 9.15
CA ASN A 73 -2.23 17.59 9.80
C ASN A 73 -1.03 16.64 10.08
N GLY A 74 -1.22 15.33 9.99
CA GLY A 74 -0.18 14.35 10.29
C GLY A 74 0.66 13.97 9.07
N GLU A 75 1.78 13.28 9.34
CA GLU A 75 2.69 12.79 8.31
C GLU A 75 1.98 11.82 7.33
N PRO A 76 2.22 11.93 6.01
CA PRO A 76 1.67 11.00 5.04
C PRO A 76 2.25 9.60 5.21
N LEU A 77 1.52 8.59 4.75
CA LEU A 77 2.06 7.25 4.60
C LEU A 77 3.00 7.20 3.38
N VAL A 78 4.07 6.45 3.52
CA VAL A 78 5.05 6.22 2.45
C VAL A 78 4.59 5.04 1.59
N ASP A 79 4.44 5.24 0.29
CA ASP A 79 4.22 4.15 -0.67
C ASP A 79 5.55 3.44 -0.93
N THR A 80 5.63 2.17 -0.53
CA THR A 80 6.85 1.36 -0.68
C THR A 80 7.30 1.25 -2.13
N TYR A 81 6.36 1.09 -3.06
CA TYR A 81 6.70 0.95 -4.47
C TYR A 81 7.27 2.26 -5.02
N ARG A 82 6.66 3.41 -4.73
CA ARG A 82 7.17 4.72 -5.17
C ARG A 82 8.45 5.14 -4.47
N ALA A 83 8.72 4.65 -3.27
CA ALA A 83 10.01 4.87 -2.60
C ALA A 83 11.18 4.21 -3.36
N ILE A 84 10.94 3.10 -4.06
CA ILE A 84 11.94 2.37 -4.86
C ILE A 84 11.87 2.74 -6.36
N HIS A 85 10.66 2.96 -6.87
CA HIS A 85 10.37 3.28 -8.28
C HIS A 85 9.71 4.65 -8.39
N PRO A 86 10.47 5.76 -8.24
CA PRO A 86 9.89 7.10 -8.12
C PRO A 86 9.23 7.61 -9.41
N THR A 87 9.63 7.07 -10.57
CA THR A 87 9.07 7.49 -11.85
C THR A 87 7.97 6.51 -12.30
N PRO A 88 6.70 6.94 -12.34
CA PRO A 88 5.61 6.11 -12.87
C PRO A 88 5.80 5.74 -14.34
N ASN A 89 5.34 4.55 -14.70
CA ASN A 89 5.26 4.11 -16.10
C ASN A 89 3.94 3.36 -16.36
N ASP A 90 3.72 2.92 -17.59
CA ASP A 90 2.47 2.25 -17.99
C ASP A 90 2.51 0.72 -17.90
N GLN A 91 3.59 0.15 -17.33
CA GLN A 91 3.77 -1.31 -17.18
C GLN A 91 3.71 -1.73 -15.69
N GLU A 92 2.92 -1.03 -14.88
CA GLU A 92 2.82 -1.22 -13.44
C GLU A 92 1.45 -1.73 -12.99
N ALA A 93 0.70 -2.42 -13.86
CA ALA A 93 -0.58 -2.99 -13.47
C ALA A 93 -0.40 -4.02 -12.35
N SER A 94 -1.11 -3.84 -11.24
CA SER A 94 -1.28 -4.90 -10.23
C SER A 94 -2.53 -5.74 -10.48
N PHE A 95 -3.43 -5.32 -11.36
CA PHE A 95 -4.63 -6.04 -11.78
C PHE A 95 -4.55 -6.46 -13.25
N SER A 96 -4.52 -7.75 -13.53
CA SER A 96 -4.32 -8.33 -14.86
C SER A 96 -5.58 -8.85 -15.53
N ARG A 97 -6.68 -9.04 -14.80
CA ARG A 97 -7.90 -9.72 -15.28
C ARG A 97 -7.64 -11.13 -15.83
N TRP A 98 -6.70 -11.85 -15.26
CA TRP A 98 -6.30 -13.20 -15.67
C TRP A 98 -5.59 -13.29 -17.04
N ASN A 99 -5.38 -12.19 -17.76
CA ASN A 99 -4.79 -12.22 -19.10
C ASN A 99 -3.29 -11.91 -19.16
N GLY A 100 -2.69 -11.67 -17.99
CA GLY A 100 -1.24 -11.52 -17.86
C GLY A 100 -0.67 -10.19 -18.37
N HIS A 101 -1.50 -9.21 -18.75
CA HIS A 101 -0.98 -7.92 -19.17
C HIS A 101 -0.39 -7.12 -18.00
N ARG A 102 0.67 -6.38 -18.26
CA ARG A 102 1.31 -5.49 -17.29
C ARG A 102 0.97 -4.02 -17.53
N LYS A 103 0.34 -3.71 -18.67
CA LYS A 103 -0.03 -2.35 -19.01
C LYS A 103 -1.15 -1.87 -18.09
N GLY A 104 -0.90 -0.71 -17.47
CA GLY A 104 -1.82 -0.07 -16.55
C GLY A 104 -1.13 0.43 -15.28
N LYS A 105 -1.94 0.73 -14.28
CA LYS A 105 -1.52 1.33 -13.00
C LYS A 105 -1.75 0.35 -11.86
N ARG A 106 -1.05 0.57 -10.76
CA ARG A 106 -1.26 -0.16 -9.51
C ARG A 106 -2.57 0.28 -8.85
N ILE A 107 -3.29 -0.69 -8.29
CA ILE A 107 -4.43 -0.46 -7.39
C ILE A 107 -4.23 -1.17 -6.05
N ASP A 108 -3.20 -2.02 -5.96
CA ASP A 108 -2.76 -2.70 -4.75
C ASP A 108 -1.51 -1.99 -4.22
N TRP A 109 -1.53 -1.60 -2.94
CA TRP A 109 -0.43 -0.85 -2.33
C TRP A 109 -0.01 -1.46 -1.00
N ILE A 110 1.28 -1.28 -0.68
CA ILE A 110 1.86 -1.47 0.63
C ILE A 110 2.38 -0.10 1.08
N LEU A 111 1.79 0.43 2.13
CA LEU A 111 2.09 1.73 2.68
C LEU A 111 2.63 1.58 4.10
N HIS A 112 3.49 2.48 4.56
CA HIS A 112 3.96 2.48 5.95
C HIS A 112 4.13 3.89 6.52
N SER A 113 4.15 4.00 7.85
CA SER A 113 4.51 5.23 8.56
C SER A 113 6.02 5.51 8.44
N ASN A 114 6.44 6.73 8.73
CA ASN A 114 7.85 7.15 8.65
C ASN A 114 8.79 6.39 9.59
N ASP A 115 8.28 5.51 10.45
CA ASP A 115 9.09 4.64 11.33
C ASP A 115 9.79 3.51 10.58
N PHE A 116 9.42 3.26 9.34
CA PHE A 116 10.05 2.25 8.50
C PHE A 116 10.88 2.87 7.39
N VAL A 117 11.80 2.07 6.87
CA VAL A 117 12.54 2.33 5.62
C VAL A 117 12.20 1.22 4.64
N THR A 118 11.79 1.57 3.44
CA THR A 118 11.62 0.62 2.34
C THR A 118 12.99 0.22 1.80
N LEU A 119 13.27 -1.08 1.79
CA LEU A 119 14.52 -1.64 1.26
C LEU A 119 14.34 -2.18 -0.16
N ASN A 120 13.17 -2.72 -0.45
CA ASN A 120 12.79 -3.23 -1.76
C ASN A 120 11.28 -3.21 -1.93
N ALA A 121 10.80 -3.06 -3.16
CA ALA A 121 9.40 -3.21 -3.51
C ALA A 121 9.26 -3.67 -4.96
N ALA A 122 8.31 -4.56 -5.23
CA ALA A 122 8.09 -5.12 -6.56
C ALA A 122 6.62 -5.50 -6.77
N ILE A 123 6.23 -5.63 -8.04
CA ILE A 123 5.04 -6.36 -8.47
C ILE A 123 5.52 -7.68 -9.02
N ASN A 124 5.04 -8.78 -8.46
CA ASN A 124 5.47 -10.12 -8.84
C ASN A 124 4.62 -10.64 -10.01
N TYR A 125 5.19 -10.64 -11.20
CA TYR A 125 4.54 -11.09 -12.44
C TYR A 125 4.75 -12.57 -12.73
N THR A 126 5.13 -13.39 -11.75
CA THR A 126 5.36 -14.81 -11.92
C THR A 126 4.07 -15.52 -12.33
N GLN A 127 4.21 -16.42 -13.27
CA GLN A 127 3.15 -17.28 -13.76
C GLN A 127 3.69 -18.69 -13.98
N GLU A 128 2.82 -19.67 -13.96
CA GLU A 128 3.17 -21.05 -14.25
C GLU A 128 2.36 -21.54 -15.45
N THR A 129 3.05 -21.90 -16.52
CA THR A 129 2.44 -22.40 -17.79
C THR A 129 1.31 -21.51 -18.33
N GLY A 130 1.47 -20.17 -18.24
CA GLY A 130 0.47 -19.19 -18.67
C GLY A 130 -0.69 -19.00 -17.70
N ARG A 131 -0.63 -19.62 -16.51
CA ARG A 131 -1.65 -19.48 -15.46
C ARG A 131 -1.16 -18.57 -14.36
N PHE A 132 -2.08 -17.76 -13.85
CA PHE A 132 -1.83 -16.81 -12.77
C PHE A 132 -2.58 -17.27 -11.51
N PRO A 133 -2.01 -17.10 -10.30
CA PRO A 133 -2.66 -17.50 -9.06
C PRO A 133 -3.88 -16.64 -8.71
N SER A 134 -3.96 -15.44 -9.30
CA SER A 134 -5.03 -14.48 -9.10
C SER A 134 -5.15 -13.60 -10.34
N ASP A 135 -6.25 -12.87 -10.48
CA ASP A 135 -6.41 -11.76 -11.42
C ASP A 135 -5.66 -10.49 -10.97
N HIS A 136 -5.15 -10.48 -9.74
CA HIS A 136 -4.16 -9.52 -9.26
C HIS A 136 -2.76 -10.15 -9.21
N TYR A 137 -1.75 -9.33 -9.47
CA TYR A 137 -0.36 -9.69 -9.21
C TYR A 137 -0.01 -9.41 -7.74
N PRO A 138 0.73 -10.29 -7.06
CA PRO A 138 1.25 -10.01 -5.73
C PRO A 138 2.09 -8.75 -5.73
N VAL A 139 1.84 -7.85 -4.79
CA VAL A 139 2.69 -6.70 -4.51
C VAL A 139 3.53 -7.04 -3.28
N GLU A 140 4.83 -6.85 -3.39
CA GLU A 140 5.82 -7.25 -2.39
C GLU A 140 6.63 -6.05 -1.93
N ALA A 141 6.97 -6.02 -0.65
CA ALA A 141 7.92 -5.05 -0.11
C ALA A 141 8.75 -5.65 1.02
N THR A 142 10.00 -5.23 1.09
CA THR A 142 10.86 -5.44 2.26
C THR A 142 11.03 -4.10 2.96
N VAL A 143 10.62 -4.05 4.22
CA VAL A 143 10.75 -2.85 5.05
C VAL A 143 11.57 -3.17 6.30
N ARG A 144 12.28 -2.17 6.81
CA ARG A 144 13.02 -2.25 8.07
C ARG A 144 12.51 -1.19 9.02
N LEU A 145 12.22 -1.58 10.24
CA LEU A 145 11.92 -0.68 11.34
C LEU A 145 13.19 0.12 11.71
N LYS A 146 13.04 1.43 11.93
CA LYS A 146 14.14 2.34 12.31
C LYS A 146 14.54 2.18 13.77
#